data_c91ba992f9d763547cd1cac17fee9a24
#
_entry.id   c91ba992f9d763547cd1cac17fee9a24
#
_cell.length_a   1.000
_cell.length_b   1.000
_cell.length_c   1.000
_cell.angle_alpha   90.00
_cell.angle_beta   90.00
_cell.angle_gamma   90.00
#
_symmetry.space_group_name_H-M   'P 1'
#
loop_
_entity.id
_entity.type
_entity.pdbx_description
1 polymer ?
#
loop_
_entity_poly.entity_id
_entity_poly.type
_entity_poly.pdbx_seq_one_letter_code
_entity_poly.pdbx_strand_id
1 'polypeptide(L)'
;YLNPAAITARDTLSFMLDFGIAQKNMYNYDGNTRSAYNVFNMQNFVFTTPIYKNSALVLGIAPFSDVGYKFLRTEDDPSLVAQMGDIKYQKYGTGSLYQLFFGAGVTLWERFSVGAQMLYYFGYIDRHSNILFNSSSSYNTILTGWKYKVNSISGKFGLQYAQPFENGTELVVGATYRLGNNLNGDVVRYAYSESNSGVVDSVVYKNAEDVKLRIADEIGVGVSFRKRDKWSVGVDYIQQNWHNSVF
;
A
#
# COMPACT_ATOMS: atom_id res chain seq x y z
N TYR A 1 -7.44 9.97 -9.80
CA TYR A 1 -8.06 8.67 -9.45
C TYR A 1 -8.57 8.62 -8.00
N LEU A 2 -8.31 9.65 -7.20
CA LEU A 2 -8.80 9.73 -5.82
C LEU A 2 -10.32 9.81 -5.73
N ASN A 3 -10.95 10.59 -6.61
CA ASN A 3 -12.41 10.62 -6.74
C ASN A 3 -12.81 10.08 -8.12
N PRO A 4 -13.55 8.95 -8.19
CA PRO A 4 -14.01 8.40 -9.47
C PRO A 4 -14.87 9.35 -10.30
N ALA A 5 -15.59 10.27 -9.68
CA ALA A 5 -16.40 11.26 -10.39
C ALA A 5 -15.54 12.33 -11.07
N ALA A 6 -14.35 12.62 -10.54
CA ALA A 6 -13.46 13.67 -11.07
C ALA A 6 -12.81 13.31 -12.41
N ILE A 7 -12.88 12.05 -12.85
CA ILE A 7 -12.31 11.62 -14.13
C ILE A 7 -12.97 12.26 -15.33
N THR A 8 -14.19 12.77 -15.19
CA THR A 8 -14.95 13.46 -16.23
C THR A 8 -14.60 14.94 -16.36
N ALA A 9 -13.88 15.52 -15.38
CA ALA A 9 -13.49 16.95 -15.39
C ALA A 9 -12.32 17.23 -16.35
N ARG A 10 -12.34 16.64 -17.55
CA ARG A 10 -11.28 16.72 -18.55
C ARG A 10 -11.81 17.13 -19.91
N ASP A 11 -10.88 17.53 -20.75
CA ASP A 11 -11.15 17.72 -22.16
C ASP A 11 -11.64 16.41 -22.80
N THR A 12 -12.75 16.48 -23.49
CA THR A 12 -13.43 15.31 -24.11
C THR A 12 -12.67 14.76 -25.34
N LEU A 13 -11.59 15.40 -25.76
CA LEU A 13 -10.83 15.03 -26.95
C LEU A 13 -9.46 14.43 -26.65
N SER A 14 -9.04 14.34 -25.36
CA SER A 14 -7.70 13.88 -25.01
C SER A 14 -7.73 12.73 -24.02
N PHE A 15 -6.89 11.72 -24.28
CA PHE A 15 -6.51 10.74 -23.24
C PHE A 15 -5.43 11.33 -22.34
N MET A 16 -5.31 10.83 -21.13
CA MET A 16 -4.21 11.14 -20.22
C MET A 16 -3.52 9.85 -19.76
N LEU A 17 -2.21 9.91 -19.78
CA LEU A 17 -1.32 8.91 -19.20
C LEU A 17 -0.53 9.59 -18.08
N ASP A 18 -0.61 9.02 -16.88
CA ASP A 18 0.18 9.42 -15.72
C ASP A 18 1.06 8.26 -15.28
N PHE A 19 2.36 8.48 -15.25
CA PHE A 19 3.34 7.50 -14.84
C PHE A 19 4.29 8.12 -13.83
N GLY A 20 4.31 7.54 -12.64
CA GLY A 20 5.14 7.98 -11.53
C GLY A 20 6.15 6.93 -11.10
N ILE A 21 7.37 7.40 -10.81
CA ILE A 21 8.45 6.63 -10.23
C ILE A 21 8.90 7.34 -8.95
N ALA A 22 9.17 6.59 -7.91
CA ALA A 22 9.71 7.11 -6.66
C ALA A 22 11.01 6.40 -6.30
N GLN A 23 12.03 7.20 -5.98
CA GLN A 23 13.28 6.74 -5.42
C GLN A 23 13.42 7.30 -4.00
N LYS A 24 13.63 6.41 -3.02
CA LYS A 24 13.87 6.79 -1.63
C LYS A 24 15.28 6.38 -1.24
N ASN A 25 16.05 7.35 -0.77
CA ASN A 25 17.37 7.11 -0.17
C ASN A 25 17.22 7.27 1.35
N MET A 26 17.46 6.20 2.09
CA MET A 26 17.39 6.20 3.55
C MET A 26 18.80 6.07 4.13
N TYR A 27 19.14 6.96 5.05
CA TYR A 27 20.39 6.93 5.80
C TYR A 27 20.06 6.71 7.27
N ASN A 28 20.60 5.65 7.85
CA ASN A 28 20.48 5.36 9.27
C ASN A 28 21.86 5.54 9.90
N TYR A 29 21.88 6.20 11.06
CA TYR A 29 23.08 6.42 11.87
C TYR A 29 22.73 6.22 13.34
N ASP A 30 23.43 5.31 14.02
CA ASP A 30 23.23 5.00 15.43
C ASP A 30 24.41 5.43 16.32
N GLY A 31 25.22 6.38 15.86
CA GLY A 31 26.41 6.86 16.56
C GLY A 31 27.70 6.14 16.13
N ASN A 32 27.67 4.85 15.85
CA ASN A 32 28.84 4.07 15.46
C ASN A 32 28.73 3.50 14.05
N THR A 33 27.53 3.17 13.61
CA THR A 33 27.30 2.50 12.31
C THR A 33 26.46 3.36 11.38
N ARG A 34 26.89 3.48 10.14
CA ARG A 34 26.13 4.13 9.06
C ARG A 34 25.63 3.08 8.11
N SER A 35 24.32 3.09 7.82
CA SER A 35 23.76 2.30 6.74
C SER A 35 23.02 3.17 5.76
N ALA A 36 23.24 2.90 4.46
CA ALA A 36 22.53 3.55 3.37
C ALA A 36 21.66 2.51 2.67
N TYR A 37 20.43 2.83 2.43
CA TYR A 37 19.49 1.96 1.74
C TYR A 37 18.75 2.75 0.66
N ASN A 38 18.73 2.20 -0.53
CA ASN A 38 18.11 2.82 -1.70
C ASN A 38 16.96 1.92 -2.17
N VAL A 39 15.78 2.51 -2.29
CA VAL A 39 14.57 1.82 -2.80
C VAL A 39 14.06 2.56 -4.02
N PHE A 40 13.89 1.83 -5.09
CA PHE A 40 13.28 2.31 -6.32
C PHE A 40 11.95 1.58 -6.52
N ASN A 41 10.85 2.34 -6.60
CA ASN A 41 9.50 1.79 -6.76
C ASN A 41 8.72 2.56 -7.83
N MET A 42 7.86 1.85 -8.55
CA MET A 42 6.80 2.47 -9.32
C MET A 42 5.79 3.12 -8.38
N GLN A 43 5.47 4.40 -8.61
CA GLN A 43 4.50 5.12 -7.79
C GLN A 43 3.08 4.97 -8.31
N ASN A 44 2.89 5.06 -9.61
CA ASN A 44 1.59 4.87 -10.25
C ASN A 44 1.77 4.69 -11.76
N PHE A 45 0.77 4.05 -12.35
CA PHE A 45 0.51 4.07 -13.78
C PHE A 45 -0.99 4.22 -13.93
N VAL A 46 -1.44 5.30 -14.55
CA VAL A 46 -2.87 5.61 -14.71
C VAL A 46 -3.14 6.06 -16.13
N PHE A 47 -4.06 5.39 -16.76
CA PHE A 47 -4.58 5.74 -18.08
C PHE A 47 -6.03 6.16 -17.94
N THR A 48 -6.37 7.32 -18.51
CA THR A 48 -7.74 7.83 -18.55
C THR A 48 -8.10 8.24 -19.96
N THR A 49 -9.26 7.83 -20.42
CA THR A 49 -9.75 8.15 -21.77
C THR A 49 -11.23 8.53 -21.74
N PRO A 50 -11.65 9.53 -22.52
CA PRO A 50 -13.06 9.79 -22.75
C PRO A 50 -13.67 8.64 -23.57
N ILE A 51 -14.93 8.30 -23.30
CA ILE A 51 -15.69 7.33 -24.09
C ILE A 51 -16.68 8.06 -24.98
N TYR A 52 -17.41 8.97 -24.37
CA TYR A 52 -18.47 9.73 -25.00
C TYR A 52 -18.58 11.09 -24.31
N LYS A 53 -19.41 12.01 -24.85
CA LYS A 53 -19.66 13.32 -24.23
C LYS A 53 -19.90 13.15 -22.72
N ASN A 54 -19.14 13.87 -21.90
CA ASN A 54 -19.27 13.91 -20.44
C ASN A 54 -19.02 12.57 -19.73
N SER A 55 -18.41 11.57 -20.36
CA SER A 55 -18.07 10.29 -19.74
C SER A 55 -16.62 9.89 -20.01
N ALA A 56 -15.99 9.24 -19.03
CA ALA A 56 -14.61 8.78 -19.13
C ALA A 56 -14.40 7.47 -18.41
N LEU A 57 -13.37 6.75 -18.87
CA LEU A 57 -12.83 5.56 -18.20
C LEU A 57 -11.48 5.86 -17.57
N VAL A 58 -11.18 5.12 -16.52
CA VAL A 58 -9.86 5.09 -15.89
C VAL A 58 -9.45 3.64 -15.68
N LEU A 59 -8.20 3.35 -16.00
CA LEU A 59 -7.50 2.11 -15.66
C LEU A 59 -6.17 2.48 -15.03
N GLY A 60 -5.79 1.83 -13.95
CA GLY A 60 -4.49 2.13 -13.37
C GLY A 60 -4.05 1.11 -12.35
N ILE A 61 -2.76 1.16 -12.04
CA ILE A 61 -2.13 0.39 -10.99
C ILE A 61 -1.32 1.34 -10.10
N ALA A 62 -1.43 1.15 -8.79
CA ALA A 62 -0.67 1.92 -7.81
C ALA A 62 -0.30 1.02 -6.61
N PRO A 63 0.82 1.28 -5.92
CA PRO A 63 1.09 0.64 -4.65
C PRO A 63 0.03 1.04 -3.63
N PHE A 64 -0.40 0.06 -2.84
CA PHE A 64 -1.36 0.24 -1.75
C PHE A 64 -0.66 0.26 -0.39
N SER A 65 0.27 -0.67 -0.18
CA SER A 65 1.09 -0.76 1.04
C SER A 65 2.41 -1.42 0.71
N ASP A 66 3.47 -1.01 1.36
CA ASP A 66 4.78 -1.63 1.24
C ASP A 66 5.41 -1.87 2.60
N VAL A 67 6.23 -2.91 2.68
CA VAL A 67 7.01 -3.26 3.86
C VAL A 67 8.48 -3.37 3.45
N GLY A 68 9.34 -2.58 4.11
CA GLY A 68 10.77 -2.61 3.87
C GLY A 68 11.53 -2.20 5.13
N TYR A 69 11.96 -3.18 5.92
CA TYR A 69 12.82 -2.94 7.09
C TYR A 69 13.77 -4.11 7.31
N LYS A 70 14.93 -3.82 7.92
CA LYS A 70 15.88 -4.83 8.36
C LYS A 70 16.59 -4.33 9.62
N PHE A 71 16.43 -5.07 10.71
CA PHE A 71 17.08 -4.82 11.99
C PHE A 71 17.99 -6.00 12.33
N LEU A 72 19.16 -5.70 12.83
CA LEU A 72 20.12 -6.68 13.35
C LEU A 72 20.54 -6.20 14.74
N ARG A 73 20.34 -7.04 15.75
CA ARG A 73 20.80 -6.82 17.11
C ARG A 73 21.71 -7.98 17.52
N THR A 74 22.83 -7.70 18.11
CA THR A 74 23.69 -8.70 18.73
C THR A 74 23.29 -8.85 20.19
N GLU A 75 23.40 -10.07 20.73
CA GLU A 75 23.20 -10.33 22.16
C GLU A 75 24.34 -9.73 22.98
N ASP A 76 23.99 -8.99 24.02
CA ASP A 76 24.94 -8.27 24.87
C ASP A 76 25.12 -8.95 26.25
N ASP A 77 24.35 -10.02 26.58
CA ASP A 77 24.46 -10.73 27.83
C ASP A 77 25.73 -11.64 27.83
N PRO A 78 26.73 -11.31 28.69
CA PRO A 78 27.98 -12.08 28.71
C PRO A 78 27.78 -13.53 29.06
N SER A 79 26.76 -13.89 29.84
CA SER A 79 26.47 -15.27 30.24
C SER A 79 25.96 -16.11 29.07
N LEU A 80 25.08 -15.54 28.23
CA LEU A 80 24.57 -16.19 27.05
C LEU A 80 25.65 -16.32 25.97
N VAL A 81 26.42 -15.24 25.76
CA VAL A 81 27.53 -15.24 24.80
C VAL A 81 28.60 -16.26 25.17
N ALA A 82 28.95 -16.38 26.47
CA ALA A 82 29.93 -17.36 26.93
C ALA A 82 29.46 -18.80 26.73
N GLN A 83 28.16 -19.07 26.83
CA GLN A 83 27.58 -20.39 26.70
C GLN A 83 27.28 -20.80 25.25
N MET A 84 26.76 -19.85 24.44
CA MET A 84 26.21 -20.15 23.12
C MET A 84 27.02 -19.51 21.96
N GLY A 85 28.01 -18.68 22.28
CA GLY A 85 28.75 -17.90 21.29
C GLY A 85 27.98 -16.64 20.82
N ASP A 86 28.42 -16.04 19.74
CA ASP A 86 27.76 -14.83 19.19
C ASP A 86 26.36 -15.16 18.70
N ILE A 87 25.38 -14.49 19.29
CA ILE A 87 23.96 -14.61 18.89
C ILE A 87 23.52 -13.30 18.23
N LYS A 88 22.89 -13.40 17.07
CA LYS A 88 22.33 -12.25 16.36
C LYS A 88 20.84 -12.43 16.11
N TYR A 89 20.06 -11.44 16.51
CA TYR A 89 18.63 -11.37 16.23
C TYR A 89 18.42 -10.52 14.99
N GLN A 90 17.90 -11.13 13.94
CA GLN A 90 17.60 -10.45 12.69
C GLN A 90 16.10 -10.41 12.47
N LYS A 91 15.56 -9.20 12.32
CA LYS A 91 14.17 -8.99 11.91
C LYS A 91 14.14 -8.22 10.60
N TYR A 92 13.46 -8.74 9.60
CA TYR A 92 13.26 -8.02 8.36
C TYR A 92 11.88 -8.31 7.78
N GLY A 93 11.38 -7.34 7.02
CA GLY A 93 10.15 -7.45 6.28
C GLY A 93 10.33 -6.94 4.88
N THR A 94 9.72 -7.62 3.94
CA THR A 94 9.74 -7.28 2.51
C THR A 94 8.37 -7.51 1.90
N GLY A 95 8.14 -6.92 0.74
CA GLY A 95 6.94 -7.14 -0.05
C GLY A 95 6.07 -5.91 -0.18
N SER A 96 5.18 -5.96 -1.15
CA SER A 96 4.29 -4.85 -1.48
C SER A 96 2.92 -5.38 -1.88
N LEU A 97 1.91 -4.62 -1.51
CA LEU A 97 0.55 -4.78 -1.99
C LEU A 97 0.27 -3.69 -3.01
N TYR A 98 -0.29 -4.08 -4.12
CA TYR A 98 -0.71 -3.20 -5.20
C TYR A 98 -2.22 -3.20 -5.32
N GLN A 99 -2.75 -2.11 -5.82
CA GLN A 99 -4.13 -2.00 -6.26
C GLN A 99 -4.18 -1.77 -7.77
N LEU A 100 -4.84 -2.64 -8.49
CA LEU A 100 -5.30 -2.42 -9.85
C LEU A 100 -6.70 -1.83 -9.76
N PHE A 101 -6.98 -0.78 -10.48
CA PHE A 101 -8.31 -0.17 -10.49
C PHE A 101 -8.80 0.09 -11.91
N PHE A 102 -10.08 -0.16 -12.09
CA PHE A 102 -10.81 0.14 -13.30
C PHE A 102 -12.09 0.86 -12.93
N GLY A 103 -12.38 1.97 -13.60
CA GLY A 103 -13.55 2.75 -13.27
C GLY A 103 -14.10 3.57 -14.41
N ALA A 104 -15.29 4.07 -14.19
CA ALA A 104 -16.00 4.94 -15.09
C ALA A 104 -16.65 6.09 -14.33
N GLY A 105 -16.83 7.22 -15.02
CA GLY A 105 -17.58 8.36 -14.52
C GLY A 105 -18.36 9.04 -15.63
N VAL A 106 -19.42 9.71 -15.22
CA VAL A 106 -20.28 10.49 -16.10
C VAL A 106 -20.69 11.80 -15.43
N THR A 107 -20.68 12.89 -16.18
CA THR A 107 -21.20 14.19 -15.76
C THR A 107 -22.63 14.36 -16.26
N LEU A 108 -23.52 14.60 -15.32
CA LEU A 108 -24.93 14.86 -15.54
C LEU A 108 -25.20 16.36 -15.39
N TRP A 109 -26.08 16.89 -16.21
CA TRP A 109 -26.51 18.30 -16.17
C TRP A 109 -25.32 19.29 -16.13
N GLU A 110 -24.20 18.94 -16.79
CA GLU A 110 -22.99 19.78 -16.92
C GLU A 110 -22.25 20.11 -15.62
N ARG A 111 -22.79 19.78 -14.45
CA ARG A 111 -22.25 20.19 -13.15
C ARG A 111 -22.11 19.07 -12.15
N PHE A 112 -22.93 18.05 -12.27
CA PHE A 112 -22.96 16.93 -11.30
C PHE A 112 -22.33 15.70 -11.91
N SER A 113 -21.28 15.20 -11.31
CA SER A 113 -20.57 14.01 -11.77
C SER A 113 -20.71 12.85 -10.78
N VAL A 114 -20.90 11.67 -11.32
CA VAL A 114 -20.90 10.41 -10.55
C VAL A 114 -19.87 9.46 -11.15
N GLY A 115 -19.26 8.66 -10.32
CA GLY A 115 -18.28 7.69 -10.76
C GLY A 115 -18.17 6.48 -9.82
N ALA A 116 -17.73 5.38 -10.40
CA ALA A 116 -17.46 4.15 -9.68
C ALA A 116 -16.16 3.51 -10.17
N GLN A 117 -15.44 2.87 -9.24
CA GLN A 117 -14.23 2.11 -9.52
C GLN A 117 -14.31 0.75 -8.84
N MET A 118 -13.90 -0.29 -9.54
CA MET A 118 -13.53 -1.58 -9.00
C MET A 118 -12.06 -1.55 -8.63
N LEU A 119 -11.72 -2.02 -7.43
CA LEU A 119 -10.37 -2.07 -6.88
C LEU A 119 -10.00 -3.55 -6.68
N TYR A 120 -8.89 -3.98 -7.26
CA TYR A 120 -8.33 -5.31 -7.07
C TYR A 120 -7.00 -5.21 -6.35
N TYR A 121 -6.94 -5.75 -5.13
CA TYR A 121 -5.75 -5.78 -4.30
C TYR A 121 -5.01 -7.09 -4.48
N PHE A 122 -3.71 -7.03 -4.75
CA PHE A 122 -2.87 -8.20 -4.92
C PHE A 122 -1.44 -7.93 -4.46
N GLY A 123 -0.71 -9.02 -4.20
CA GLY A 123 0.67 -8.95 -3.75
C GLY A 123 0.92 -9.80 -2.53
N TYR A 124 2.05 -9.60 -1.88
CA TYR A 124 2.40 -10.31 -0.64
C TYR A 124 3.23 -9.42 0.27
N ILE A 125 3.14 -9.72 1.57
CA ILE A 125 4.01 -9.21 2.63
C ILE A 125 4.68 -10.39 3.28
N ASP A 126 5.99 -10.33 3.44
CA ASP A 126 6.80 -11.36 4.06
C ASP A 126 7.58 -10.77 5.24
N ARG A 127 7.46 -11.38 6.42
CA ARG A 127 8.12 -10.94 7.64
C ARG A 127 8.89 -12.08 8.27
N HIS A 128 10.13 -11.81 8.64
CA HIS A 128 11.06 -12.77 9.18
C HIS A 128 11.57 -12.32 10.55
N SER A 129 11.77 -13.29 11.43
CA SER A 129 12.41 -13.12 12.73
C SER A 129 13.36 -14.28 12.96
N ASN A 130 14.65 -14.05 12.79
CA ASN A 130 15.67 -15.07 12.78
C ASN A 130 16.57 -14.92 13.99
N ILE A 131 17.03 -16.07 14.53
CA ILE A 131 18.08 -16.14 15.53
C ILE A 131 19.26 -16.84 14.86
N LEU A 132 20.32 -16.07 14.64
CA LEU A 132 21.52 -16.53 13.93
C LEU A 132 22.61 -16.84 14.96
N PHE A 133 23.15 -18.06 14.90
CA PHE A 133 24.29 -18.46 15.67
C PHE A 133 25.56 -18.45 14.83
N ASN A 134 26.73 -18.31 15.46
CA ASN A 134 27.99 -18.38 14.79
C ASN A 134 28.22 -19.81 14.22
N SER A 135 28.91 -19.89 13.07
CA SER A 135 29.23 -21.18 12.40
C SER A 135 30.01 -22.17 13.24
N SER A 136 30.73 -21.71 14.28
CA SER A 136 31.44 -22.56 15.25
C SER A 136 30.56 -23.00 16.44
N SER A 137 29.30 -22.52 16.53
CA SER A 137 28.38 -22.92 17.59
C SER A 137 27.78 -24.28 17.32
N SER A 138 27.50 -25.03 18.40
CA SER A 138 26.72 -26.30 18.36
C SER A 138 25.22 -26.06 18.20
N TYR A 139 24.78 -24.81 18.21
CA TYR A 139 23.36 -24.45 18.10
C TYR A 139 22.99 -24.16 16.65
N ASN A 140 21.80 -24.58 16.27
CA ASN A 140 21.25 -24.33 14.93
C ASN A 140 20.65 -22.95 14.84
N THR A 141 20.83 -22.29 13.68
CA THR A 141 20.14 -21.07 13.33
C THR A 141 18.63 -21.33 13.21
N ILE A 142 17.83 -20.47 13.81
CA ILE A 142 16.36 -20.56 13.77
C ILE A 142 15.84 -19.46 12.85
N LEU A 143 15.17 -19.88 11.79
CA LEU A 143 14.54 -19.01 10.80
C LEU A 143 13.04 -19.11 10.97
N THR A 144 12.40 -18.02 11.40
CA THR A 144 10.95 -17.96 11.52
C THR A 144 10.39 -16.85 10.67
N GLY A 145 9.20 -17.06 10.16
CA GLY A 145 8.55 -16.04 9.36
C GLY A 145 7.10 -16.35 9.06
N TRP A 146 6.46 -15.37 8.45
CA TRP A 146 5.14 -15.53 7.88
C TRP A 146 4.99 -14.70 6.60
N LYS A 147 4.34 -15.28 5.63
CA LYS A 147 4.03 -14.69 4.34
C LYS A 147 2.53 -14.57 4.21
N TYR A 148 2.08 -13.35 3.95
CA TYR A 148 0.69 -13.04 3.68
C TYR A 148 0.50 -12.68 2.22
N LYS A 149 -0.23 -13.52 1.48
CA LYS A 149 -0.54 -13.30 0.07
C LYS A 149 -1.98 -12.77 -0.02
N VAL A 150 -2.16 -11.62 -0.65
CA VAL A 150 -3.46 -10.93 -0.78
C VAL A 150 -4.01 -11.10 -2.18
N ASN A 151 -5.31 -11.38 -2.24
CA ASN A 151 -6.11 -11.42 -3.46
C ASN A 151 -7.54 -11.01 -3.10
N SER A 152 -7.93 -9.76 -3.36
CA SER A 152 -9.21 -9.24 -2.89
C SER A 152 -9.76 -8.13 -3.80
N ILE A 153 -11.08 -8.03 -3.87
CA ILE A 153 -11.79 -7.03 -4.68
C ILE A 153 -12.59 -6.12 -3.76
N SER A 154 -12.59 -4.83 -4.06
CA SER A 154 -13.41 -3.80 -3.39
C SER A 154 -13.97 -2.83 -4.41
N GLY A 155 -14.79 -1.88 -3.95
CA GLY A 155 -15.38 -0.82 -4.77
C GLY A 155 -15.18 0.55 -4.17
N LYS A 156 -15.05 1.55 -5.02
CA LYS A 156 -15.02 2.97 -4.65
C LYS A 156 -16.02 3.75 -5.48
N PHE A 157 -16.80 4.60 -4.84
CA PHE A 157 -17.80 5.46 -5.44
C PHE A 157 -17.43 6.91 -5.23
N GLY A 158 -17.82 7.77 -6.15
CA GLY A 158 -17.55 9.20 -6.07
C GLY A 158 -18.70 10.03 -6.59
N LEU A 159 -18.86 11.17 -5.95
CA LEU A 159 -19.78 12.24 -6.35
C LEU A 159 -18.98 13.53 -6.43
N GLN A 160 -19.34 14.40 -7.37
CA GLN A 160 -18.75 15.72 -7.50
C GLN A 160 -19.77 16.70 -8.04
N TYR A 161 -19.73 17.90 -7.52
CA TYR A 161 -20.49 19.05 -8.03
C TYR A 161 -19.54 20.19 -8.33
N ALA A 162 -19.60 20.73 -9.54
CA ALA A 162 -18.78 21.84 -9.99
C ALA A 162 -19.65 23.07 -10.30
N GLN A 163 -19.36 24.19 -9.64
CA GLN A 163 -20.04 25.46 -9.84
C GLN A 163 -19.05 26.47 -10.43
N PRO A 164 -19.10 26.72 -11.75
CA PRO A 164 -18.40 27.85 -12.35
C PRO A 164 -19.11 29.18 -12.06
N PHE A 165 -18.32 30.23 -11.87
CA PHE A 165 -18.80 31.61 -11.68
C PHE A 165 -18.34 32.49 -12.84
N GLU A 166 -19.07 33.57 -13.13
CA GLU A 166 -18.82 34.50 -14.22
C GLU A 166 -17.44 35.19 -14.12
N ASN A 167 -16.92 35.38 -12.91
CA ASN A 167 -15.61 35.98 -12.66
C ASN A 167 -14.42 35.08 -12.98
N GLY A 168 -14.66 33.89 -13.56
CA GLY A 168 -13.65 32.88 -13.89
C GLY A 168 -13.14 32.08 -12.69
N THR A 169 -13.87 32.13 -11.58
CA THR A 169 -13.64 31.21 -10.45
C THR A 169 -14.53 29.98 -10.58
N GLU A 170 -14.14 28.89 -9.94
CA GLU A 170 -14.89 27.66 -9.87
C GLU A 170 -14.79 27.05 -8.47
N LEU A 171 -15.93 26.65 -7.93
CA LEU A 171 -16.04 25.87 -6.71
C LEU A 171 -16.36 24.42 -7.07
N VAL A 172 -15.58 23.48 -6.54
CA VAL A 172 -15.83 22.05 -6.69
C VAL A 172 -15.99 21.43 -5.31
N VAL A 173 -17.07 20.70 -5.12
CA VAL A 173 -17.34 19.91 -3.91
C VAL A 173 -17.40 18.44 -4.30
N GLY A 174 -16.71 17.58 -3.57
CA GLY A 174 -16.64 16.15 -3.84
C GLY A 174 -16.86 15.31 -2.61
N ALA A 175 -17.42 14.12 -2.84
CA ALA A 175 -17.52 13.08 -1.83
C ALA A 175 -17.09 11.75 -2.43
N THR A 176 -16.48 10.89 -1.61
CA THR A 176 -16.07 9.54 -1.98
C THR A 176 -16.44 8.55 -0.90
N TYR A 177 -16.76 7.34 -1.31
CA TYR A 177 -16.96 6.22 -0.42
C TYR A 177 -16.25 4.99 -0.96
N ARG A 178 -15.36 4.40 -0.16
CA ARG A 178 -14.72 3.13 -0.46
C ARG A 178 -15.25 2.06 0.47
N LEU A 179 -15.71 0.97 -0.11
CA LEU A 179 -16.18 -0.20 0.64
C LEU A 179 -15.02 -0.81 1.42
N GLY A 180 -15.22 -0.96 2.72
CA GLY A 180 -14.36 -1.78 3.54
C GLY A 180 -14.46 -3.24 3.08
N ASN A 181 -13.34 -3.95 3.06
CA ASN A 181 -13.30 -5.32 2.62
C ASN A 181 -12.33 -6.14 3.45
N ASN A 182 -12.64 -7.42 3.62
CA ASN A 182 -11.65 -8.38 4.09
C ASN A 182 -10.66 -8.62 2.95
N LEU A 183 -9.38 -8.37 3.21
CA LEU A 183 -8.33 -8.80 2.32
C LEU A 183 -8.22 -10.31 2.43
N ASN A 184 -8.87 -11.00 1.51
CA ASN A 184 -8.75 -12.45 1.43
C ASN A 184 -7.33 -12.80 1.03
N GLY A 185 -6.75 -13.80 1.70
CA GLY A 185 -5.38 -14.19 1.40
C GLY A 185 -4.93 -15.38 2.22
N ASP A 186 -3.85 -15.99 1.75
CA ASP A 186 -3.23 -17.13 2.41
C ASP A 186 -2.15 -16.65 3.35
N VAL A 187 -2.17 -17.10 4.59
CA VAL A 187 -1.08 -16.87 5.54
C VAL A 187 -0.29 -18.16 5.72
N VAL A 188 0.96 -18.12 5.29
CA VAL A 188 1.90 -19.21 5.48
C VAL A 188 2.85 -18.83 6.61
N ARG A 189 2.87 -19.61 7.69
CA ARG A 189 3.83 -19.48 8.78
C ARG A 189 4.83 -20.63 8.71
N TYR A 190 6.08 -20.32 8.92
CA TYR A 190 7.15 -21.32 8.90
C TYR A 190 8.17 -21.06 10.00
N ALA A 191 8.76 -22.16 10.44
CA ALA A 191 9.92 -22.17 11.32
C ALA A 191 10.85 -23.29 10.86
N TYR A 192 12.10 -22.93 10.60
CA TYR A 192 13.15 -23.85 10.19
C TYR A 192 14.31 -23.80 11.17
N SER A 193 14.93 -24.95 11.39
CA SER A 193 16.20 -25.08 12.09
C SER A 193 17.27 -25.42 11.05
N GLU A 194 18.26 -24.58 10.88
CA GLU A 194 19.35 -24.76 9.93
C GLU A 194 20.65 -25.04 10.70
N SER A 195 21.27 -26.17 10.39
CA SER A 195 22.56 -26.52 10.92
C SER A 195 23.72 -25.98 10.09
N ASN A 196 24.91 -25.94 10.66
CA ASN A 196 26.13 -25.53 9.93
C ASN A 196 26.48 -26.43 8.75
N SER A 197 25.91 -27.63 8.67
CA SER A 197 26.06 -28.54 7.53
C SER A 197 25.03 -28.28 6.42
N GLY A 198 24.19 -27.27 6.55
CA GLY A 198 23.18 -26.92 5.56
C GLY A 198 21.91 -27.78 5.61
N VAL A 199 21.77 -28.65 6.59
CA VAL A 199 20.56 -29.45 6.77
C VAL A 199 19.48 -28.57 7.37
N VAL A 200 18.36 -28.42 6.65
CA VAL A 200 17.18 -27.68 7.11
C VAL A 200 16.17 -28.65 7.67
N ASP A 201 15.85 -28.50 8.94
CA ASP A 201 14.75 -29.21 9.59
C ASP A 201 13.56 -28.28 9.78
N SER A 202 12.38 -28.71 9.36
CA SER A 202 11.14 -27.94 9.52
C SER A 202 10.51 -28.26 10.86
N VAL A 203 10.54 -27.29 11.78
CA VAL A 203 10.01 -27.46 13.14
C VAL A 203 8.49 -27.23 13.14
N VAL A 204 8.01 -26.19 12.44
CA VAL A 204 6.59 -25.85 12.33
C VAL A 204 6.32 -25.30 10.94
N TYR A 205 5.35 -25.89 10.28
CA TYR A 205 4.77 -25.32 9.07
C TYR A 205 3.25 -25.30 9.24
N LYS A 206 2.67 -24.10 9.22
CA LYS A 206 1.22 -23.93 9.34
C LYS A 206 0.71 -22.98 8.28
N ASN A 207 -0.21 -23.47 7.48
CA ASN A 207 -1.02 -22.62 6.61
C ASN A 207 -2.25 -22.17 7.40
N ALA A 208 -2.40 -20.86 7.58
CA ALA A 208 -3.52 -20.27 8.30
C ALA A 208 -4.42 -19.57 7.26
N GLU A 209 -5.36 -20.31 6.71
CA GLU A 209 -6.31 -19.81 5.70
C GLU A 209 -7.32 -18.78 6.24
N ASP A 210 -7.45 -18.69 7.58
CA ASP A 210 -8.50 -17.90 8.24
C ASP A 210 -8.08 -16.51 8.71
N VAL A 211 -6.88 -16.05 8.39
CA VAL A 211 -6.45 -14.70 8.79
C VAL A 211 -7.05 -13.67 7.83
N LYS A 212 -8.09 -12.98 8.29
CA LYS A 212 -8.77 -11.93 7.53
C LYS A 212 -8.27 -10.57 8.01
N LEU A 213 -7.34 -9.97 7.27
CA LEU A 213 -7.06 -8.55 7.42
C LEU A 213 -8.22 -7.76 6.78
N ARG A 214 -8.77 -6.80 7.51
CA ARG A 214 -9.84 -5.95 7.00
C ARG A 214 -9.31 -4.56 6.69
N ILE A 215 -9.61 -4.07 5.49
CA ILE A 215 -9.49 -2.65 5.16
C ILE A 215 -10.77 -1.96 5.64
N ALA A 216 -10.61 -0.85 6.35
CA ALA A 216 -11.72 -0.03 6.83
C ALA A 216 -12.51 0.57 5.67
N ASP A 217 -13.81 0.79 5.93
CA ASP A 217 -14.61 1.70 5.12
C ASP A 217 -13.99 3.10 5.18
N GLU A 218 -13.99 3.80 4.05
CA GLU A 218 -13.43 5.13 3.94
C GLU A 218 -14.46 6.08 3.35
N ILE A 219 -14.69 7.17 4.06
CA ILE A 219 -15.50 8.29 3.58
C ILE A 219 -14.56 9.47 3.39
N GLY A 220 -14.59 10.08 2.23
CA GLY A 220 -13.85 11.30 1.92
C GLY A 220 -14.80 12.40 1.50
N VAL A 221 -14.55 13.62 1.96
CA VAL A 221 -15.22 14.84 1.49
C VAL A 221 -14.16 15.91 1.19
N GLY A 222 -14.36 16.65 0.12
CA GLY A 222 -13.40 17.66 -0.29
C GLY A 222 -14.08 18.87 -0.92
N VAL A 223 -13.42 20.01 -0.75
CA VAL A 223 -13.82 21.27 -1.36
C VAL A 223 -12.59 21.89 -1.99
N SER A 224 -12.71 22.30 -3.24
CA SER A 224 -11.67 23.09 -3.91
C SER A 224 -12.25 24.34 -4.56
N PHE A 225 -11.47 25.39 -4.47
CA PHE A 225 -11.77 26.67 -5.10
C PHE A 225 -10.60 27.08 -5.96
N ARG A 226 -10.85 27.35 -7.25
CA ARG A 226 -9.81 27.71 -8.19
C ARG A 226 -10.20 28.96 -9.00
N LYS A 227 -9.20 29.73 -9.34
CA LYS A 227 -9.35 30.84 -10.29
C LYS A 227 -8.42 30.58 -11.45
N ARG A 228 -9.00 30.37 -12.64
CA ARG A 228 -8.30 30.05 -13.91
C ARG A 228 -6.81 30.38 -13.86
N ASP A 229 -5.92 29.44 -14.11
CA ASP A 229 -4.46 29.60 -14.30
C ASP A 229 -3.70 30.50 -13.30
N LYS A 230 -4.37 30.97 -12.23
CA LYS A 230 -3.77 31.85 -11.23
C LYS A 230 -3.45 31.13 -9.93
N TRP A 231 -4.44 30.47 -9.34
CA TRP A 231 -4.30 29.76 -8.07
C TRP A 231 -5.43 28.75 -7.87
N SER A 232 -5.12 27.73 -7.08
CA SER A 232 -6.06 26.72 -6.62
C SER A 232 -5.81 26.40 -5.16
N VAL A 233 -6.88 26.33 -4.37
CA VAL A 233 -6.84 25.92 -2.96
C VAL A 233 -7.86 24.83 -2.78
N GLY A 234 -7.48 23.75 -2.09
CA GLY A 234 -8.36 22.63 -1.78
C GLY A 234 -8.12 22.13 -0.37
N VAL A 235 -9.19 21.61 0.23
CA VAL A 235 -9.16 20.92 1.54
C VAL A 235 -9.94 19.64 1.39
N ASP A 236 -9.31 18.54 1.81
CA ASP A 236 -9.89 17.21 1.83
C ASP A 236 -9.89 16.67 3.27
N TYR A 237 -10.99 16.04 3.65
CA TYR A 237 -11.13 15.29 4.89
C TYR A 237 -11.43 13.84 4.59
N ILE A 238 -10.65 12.93 5.15
CA ILE A 238 -10.82 11.48 4.99
C ILE A 238 -11.00 10.85 6.37
N GLN A 239 -12.05 10.06 6.51
CA GLN A 239 -12.33 9.28 7.70
C GLN A 239 -12.33 7.80 7.38
N GLN A 240 -11.63 7.00 8.20
CA GLN A 240 -11.58 5.55 8.11
C GLN A 240 -12.02 4.95 9.45
N ASN A 241 -12.89 3.95 9.40
CA ASN A 241 -13.37 3.28 10.61
C ASN A 241 -12.66 1.93 10.80
N TRP A 242 -11.63 1.93 11.63
CA TRP A 242 -10.81 0.76 11.96
C TRP A 242 -11.32 -0.06 13.14
N HIS A 243 -12.45 0.32 13.76
CA HIS A 243 -12.99 -0.30 14.98
C HIS A 243 -13.21 -1.82 14.85
N ASN A 244 -13.59 -2.30 13.66
CA ASN A 244 -13.84 -3.71 13.38
C ASN A 244 -12.68 -4.41 12.65
N SER A 245 -11.51 -3.79 12.60
CA SER A 245 -10.34 -4.37 11.94
C SER A 245 -9.57 -5.23 12.94
N VAL A 246 -9.43 -6.51 12.63
CA VAL A 246 -8.59 -7.44 13.41
C VAL A 246 -7.21 -7.43 12.78
N PHE A 247 -6.20 -7.11 13.60
CA PHE A 247 -4.78 -7.19 13.23
C PHE A 247 -4.15 -8.42 13.84
#